data_877ca26c15a62d589ea53128edd78ab8
#
_entry.id   877ca26c15a62d589ea53128edd78ab8
#
_cell.length_a   1.000
_cell.length_b   1.000
_cell.length_c   1.000
_cell.angle_alpha   90.00
_cell.angle_beta   90.00
_cell.angle_gamma   90.00
#
_symmetry.space_group_name_H-M   'P 1'
#
loop_
_entity.id
_entity.type
_entity.pdbx_description
1 polymer ?
#
loop_
_entity_poly.entity_id
_entity_poly.type
_entity_poly.pdbx_seq_one_letter_code
_entity_poly.pdbx_strand_id
1 'polypeptide(L)'
;MNPNTLRKIKRLEAGESFITSEPGNSMLPLYKSNEKHLVTPIKWEDCKVGDVVFCKVRGSCVTHKVYAVDSEKGCLIGNNKGHMNGWTKNVYGKAHKIDQSLKT
;
A
#
# COMPACT_ATOMS: atom_id res chain seq x y z
N MET A 1 7.17 -2.08 16.10
CA MET A 1 6.08 -2.03 15.10
C MET A 1 4.75 -1.97 15.83
N ASN A 2 3.84 -1.13 15.35
CA ASN A 2 2.50 -0.99 15.92
C ASN A 2 1.75 -2.33 15.83
N PRO A 3 1.07 -2.78 16.90
CA PRO A 3 0.32 -4.05 16.87
C PRO A 3 -0.73 -4.13 15.76
N ASN A 4 -1.38 -3.00 15.43
CA ASN A 4 -2.36 -2.98 14.34
C ASN A 4 -1.69 -3.19 12.98
N THR A 5 -0.52 -2.62 12.77
CA THR A 5 0.26 -2.81 11.55
C THR A 5 0.69 -4.27 11.41
N LEU A 6 1.19 -4.85 12.48
CA LEU A 6 1.61 -6.26 12.47
C LEU A 6 0.42 -7.19 12.18
N ARG A 7 -0.74 -6.90 12.76
CA ARG A 7 -1.96 -7.67 12.50
C ARG A 7 -2.37 -7.62 11.03
N LYS A 8 -2.29 -6.45 10.41
CA LYS A 8 -2.58 -6.30 8.97
C LYS A 8 -1.64 -7.14 8.12
N ILE A 9 -0.34 -7.10 8.42
CA ILE A 9 0.66 -7.88 7.70
C ILE A 9 0.33 -9.37 7.80
N LYS A 10 0.06 -9.87 9.00
CA LYS A 10 -0.26 -11.29 9.23
C LYS A 10 -1.51 -11.71 8.50
N ARG A 11 -2.55 -10.86 8.47
CA ARG A 11 -3.77 -11.16 7.74
C ARG A 11 -3.52 -11.26 6.24
N LEU A 12 -2.75 -10.34 5.67
CA LEU A 12 -2.41 -10.37 4.26
C LEU A 12 -1.56 -11.59 3.91
N GLU A 13 -0.59 -11.94 4.76
CA GLU A 13 0.23 -13.14 4.55
C GLU A 13 -0.59 -14.42 4.65
N ALA A 14 -1.69 -14.40 5.38
CA ALA A 14 -2.64 -15.52 5.45
C ALA A 14 -3.64 -15.54 4.29
N GLY A 15 -3.53 -14.61 3.34
CA GLY A 15 -4.42 -14.55 2.18
C GLY A 15 -5.72 -13.79 2.40
N GLU A 16 -5.85 -13.07 3.52
CA GLU A 16 -7.05 -12.31 3.83
C GLU A 16 -7.02 -10.92 3.23
N SER A 17 -8.22 -10.42 2.88
CA SER A 17 -8.43 -9.03 2.45
C SER A 17 -9.25 -8.31 3.50
N PHE A 18 -9.10 -6.98 3.57
CA PHE A 18 -9.86 -6.18 4.54
C PHE A 18 -10.03 -4.74 4.06
N ILE A 19 -10.97 -4.04 4.69
CA ILE A 19 -11.17 -2.61 4.47
C ILE A 19 -10.50 -1.88 5.63
N THR A 20 -9.74 -0.84 5.32
CA THR A 20 -9.03 -0.03 6.30
C THR A 20 -9.01 1.43 5.86
N SER A 21 -8.55 2.30 6.74
CA SER A 21 -8.30 3.71 6.44
C SER A 21 -7.03 4.14 7.16
N GLU A 22 -6.39 5.17 6.65
CA GLU A 22 -5.15 5.68 7.22
C GLU A 22 -5.18 7.20 7.25
N PRO A 23 -4.65 7.83 8.31
CA PRO A 23 -4.53 9.28 8.35
C PRO A 23 -3.38 9.75 7.48
N GLY A 24 -3.40 11.01 7.09
CA GLY A 24 -2.32 11.65 6.37
C GLY A 24 -2.68 12.07 4.96
N ASN A 25 -1.85 12.91 4.37
CA ASN A 25 -2.10 13.54 3.08
C ASN A 25 -1.06 13.15 2.02
N SER A 26 -0.22 12.14 2.30
CA SER A 26 0.88 11.76 1.40
C SER A 26 0.40 11.22 0.04
N MET A 27 -0.84 10.76 -0.02
CA MET A 27 -1.43 10.20 -1.25
C MET A 27 -2.48 11.10 -1.89
N LEU A 28 -2.61 12.34 -1.44
CA LEU A 28 -3.49 13.31 -2.11
C LEU A 28 -3.00 13.57 -3.54
N PRO A 29 -3.90 13.79 -4.50
CA PRO A 29 -5.36 13.71 -4.39
C PRO A 29 -5.93 12.31 -4.56
N LEU A 30 -5.10 11.30 -4.75
CA LEU A 30 -5.55 9.93 -5.02
C LEU A 30 -6.31 9.33 -3.84
N TYR A 31 -5.77 9.47 -2.61
CA TYR A 31 -6.43 9.04 -1.39
C TYR A 31 -6.45 10.19 -0.39
N LYS A 32 -7.61 10.45 0.19
CA LYS A 32 -7.79 11.44 1.25
C LYS A 32 -7.44 10.83 2.60
N SER A 33 -7.11 11.69 3.57
CA SER A 33 -6.91 11.24 4.95
C SER A 33 -8.17 10.51 5.45
N ASN A 34 -7.95 9.34 6.05
CA ASN A 34 -9.02 8.47 6.58
C ASN A 34 -10.03 7.96 5.54
N GLU A 35 -9.70 8.05 4.26
CA GLU A 35 -10.53 7.45 3.22
C GLU A 35 -10.46 5.93 3.32
N LYS A 36 -11.62 5.27 3.37
CA LYS A 36 -11.68 3.81 3.41
C LYS A 36 -11.28 3.22 2.06
N HIS A 37 -10.48 2.16 2.13
CA HIS A 37 -10.06 1.44 0.92
C HIS A 37 -9.93 -0.05 1.22
N LEU A 38 -10.05 -0.86 0.17
CA LEU A 38 -9.86 -2.30 0.25
C LEU A 38 -8.38 -2.62 0.08
N VAL A 39 -7.87 -3.55 0.89
CA VAL A 39 -6.50 -4.05 0.75
C VAL A 39 -6.56 -5.55 0.48
N THR A 40 -5.93 -5.99 -0.60
CA THR A 40 -5.84 -7.41 -0.99
C THR A 40 -4.38 -7.86 -0.97
N PRO A 41 -4.12 -9.14 -0.66
CA PRO A 41 -2.74 -9.64 -0.68
C PRO A 41 -2.09 -9.49 -2.05
N ILE A 42 -0.82 -9.09 -2.07
CA ILE A 42 -0.02 -9.04 -3.29
C ILE A 42 1.45 -9.24 -2.92
N LYS A 43 2.20 -9.87 -3.79
CA LYS A 43 3.64 -9.98 -3.68
C LYS A 43 4.30 -8.91 -4.55
N TRP A 44 5.53 -8.51 -4.20
CA TRP A 44 6.22 -7.47 -4.96
C TRP A 44 6.37 -7.81 -6.44
N GLU A 45 6.53 -9.11 -6.76
CA GLU A 45 6.70 -9.58 -8.14
C GLU A 45 5.48 -9.33 -9.02
N ASP A 46 4.31 -9.21 -8.39
CA ASP A 46 3.05 -8.99 -9.09
C ASP A 46 2.66 -7.52 -9.17
N CYS A 47 3.47 -6.63 -8.59
CA CYS A 47 3.20 -5.20 -8.60
C CYS A 47 3.48 -4.58 -9.95
N LYS A 48 2.74 -3.53 -10.27
CA LYS A 48 2.91 -2.73 -11.49
C LYS A 48 3.07 -1.27 -11.11
N VAL A 49 3.74 -0.52 -11.97
CA VAL A 49 3.85 0.93 -11.81
C VAL A 49 2.45 1.54 -11.71
N GLY A 50 2.26 2.39 -10.72
CA GLY A 50 0.96 3.01 -10.44
C GLY A 50 0.16 2.32 -9.35
N ASP A 51 0.48 1.09 -8.98
CA ASP A 51 -0.18 0.41 -7.87
C ASP A 51 0.08 1.16 -6.56
N VAL A 52 -0.94 1.22 -5.70
CA VAL A 52 -0.79 1.71 -4.33
C VAL A 52 -0.73 0.49 -3.43
N VAL A 53 0.36 0.36 -2.68
CA VAL A 53 0.63 -0.86 -1.91
C VAL A 53 0.94 -0.55 -0.45
N PHE A 54 0.53 -1.49 0.41
CA PHE A 54 0.91 -1.52 1.81
C PHE A 54 2.21 -2.32 1.91
N CYS A 55 3.27 -1.67 2.36
CA CYS A 55 4.62 -2.24 2.32
C CYS A 55 5.46 -1.73 3.48
N LYS A 56 6.63 -2.37 3.65
CA LYS A 56 7.64 -1.90 4.60
C LYS A 56 8.87 -1.49 3.81
N VAL A 57 9.29 -0.23 3.96
CA VAL A 57 10.45 0.32 3.29
C VAL A 57 11.26 1.15 4.28
N ARG A 58 12.57 0.90 4.34
CA ARG A 58 13.49 1.57 5.26
C ARG A 58 13.00 1.54 6.72
N GLY A 59 12.47 0.39 7.13
CA GLY A 59 12.02 0.17 8.51
C GLY A 59 10.65 0.74 8.84
N SER A 60 9.95 1.37 7.90
CA SER A 60 8.63 1.95 8.11
C SER A 60 7.58 1.30 7.24
N CYS A 61 6.40 1.05 7.81
CA CYS A 61 5.26 0.57 7.05
C CYS A 61 4.47 1.76 6.51
N VAL A 62 4.22 1.75 5.20
CA VAL A 62 3.52 2.83 4.51
C VAL A 62 2.57 2.26 3.49
N THR A 63 1.56 3.05 3.09
CA THR A 63 0.71 2.77 1.94
C THR A 63 1.01 3.84 0.90
N HIS A 64 1.86 3.49 -0.06
CA HIS A 64 2.36 4.44 -1.05
C HIS A 64 2.37 3.81 -2.44
N LYS A 65 2.78 4.60 -3.41
CA LYS A 65 2.68 4.26 -4.83
C LYS A 65 3.95 3.58 -5.34
N VAL A 66 3.78 2.64 -6.27
CA VAL A 66 4.89 1.98 -6.97
C VAL A 66 5.26 2.85 -8.16
N TYR A 67 6.51 3.31 -8.21
CA TYR A 67 7.06 4.12 -9.30
C TYR A 67 7.88 3.32 -10.30
N ALA A 68 8.44 2.21 -9.87
CA ALA A 68 9.22 1.32 -10.73
C ALA A 68 9.28 -0.07 -10.12
N VAL A 69 9.50 -1.08 -10.96
CA VAL A 69 9.69 -2.47 -10.53
C VAL A 69 10.97 -2.97 -11.17
N ASP A 70 11.85 -3.56 -10.34
CA ASP A 70 13.11 -4.11 -10.77
C ASP A 70 13.26 -5.53 -10.23
N SER A 71 13.75 -6.46 -11.07
CA SER A 71 13.84 -7.86 -10.69
C SER A 71 14.78 -8.12 -9.51
N GLU A 72 15.74 -7.24 -9.27
CA GLU A 72 16.70 -7.39 -8.17
C GLU A 72 16.35 -6.55 -6.96
N LYS A 73 15.83 -5.33 -7.18
CA LYS A 73 15.58 -4.36 -6.11
C LYS A 73 14.18 -4.41 -5.54
N GLY A 74 13.22 -4.96 -6.27
CA GLY A 74 11.82 -4.99 -5.88
C GLY A 74 11.06 -3.78 -6.43
N CYS A 75 10.29 -3.11 -5.58
CA CYS A 75 9.47 -1.96 -5.98
C CYS A 75 10.07 -0.66 -5.43
N LEU A 76 10.11 0.36 -6.28
CA LEU A 76 10.45 1.72 -5.84
C LEU A 76 9.17 2.37 -5.32
N ILE A 77 9.18 2.73 -4.05
CA ILE A 77 8.01 3.23 -3.33
C ILE A 77 8.15 4.72 -3.09
N GLY A 78 7.07 5.45 -3.30
CA GLY A 78 7.03 6.88 -3.01
C GLY A 78 5.61 7.37 -2.80
N ASN A 79 5.48 8.59 -2.25
CA ASN A 79 4.17 9.19 -2.06
C ASN A 79 3.65 9.77 -3.38
N ASN A 80 2.41 10.25 -3.38
CA ASN A 80 1.81 10.79 -4.59
C ASN A 80 2.30 12.20 -4.94
N LYS A 81 3.19 12.76 -4.11
CA LYS A 81 3.81 14.07 -4.34
C LYS A 81 5.22 13.95 -4.91
N GLY A 82 5.68 12.73 -5.18
CA GLY A 82 6.97 12.48 -5.81
C GLY A 82 8.13 12.25 -4.85
N HIS A 83 7.88 12.19 -3.54
CA HIS A 83 8.92 11.86 -2.57
C HIS A 83 9.14 10.35 -2.54
N MET A 84 10.36 9.91 -2.83
CA MET A 84 10.70 8.49 -2.84
C MET A 84 11.13 7.99 -1.48
N ASN A 85 10.51 6.89 -1.03
CA ASN A 85 10.88 6.20 0.19
C ASN A 85 12.05 5.25 -0.02
N GLY A 86 12.13 4.62 -1.19
CA GLY A 86 13.19 3.69 -1.52
C GLY A 86 12.67 2.40 -2.15
N TRP A 87 13.58 1.44 -2.35
CA TRP A 87 13.27 0.15 -2.93
C TRP A 87 12.97 -0.88 -1.84
N THR A 88 12.00 -1.77 -2.09
CA THR A 88 11.65 -2.83 -1.15
C THR A 88 11.05 -4.03 -1.86
N LYS A 89 11.28 -5.21 -1.29
CA LYS A 89 10.58 -6.44 -1.65
C LYS A 89 9.52 -6.80 -0.59
N ASN A 90 9.42 -6.02 0.48
CA ASN A 90 8.47 -6.26 1.57
C ASN A 90 7.13 -5.60 1.25
N VAL A 91 6.45 -6.12 0.24
CA VAL A 91 5.11 -5.67 -0.17
C VAL A 91 4.12 -6.70 0.32
N TYR A 92 3.08 -6.25 1.01
CA TYR A 92 2.10 -7.13 1.66
C TYR A 92 0.74 -7.08 1.02
N GLY A 93 0.27 -5.91 0.60
CA GLY A 93 -1.05 -5.76 0.06
C GLY A 93 -1.17 -4.63 -0.95
N LYS A 94 -2.21 -4.70 -1.78
CA LYS A 94 -2.54 -3.69 -2.77
C LYS A 94 -3.82 -2.98 -2.34
N ALA A 95 -3.80 -1.65 -2.36
CA ALA A 95 -4.94 -0.82 -2.03
C ALA A 95 -5.84 -0.63 -3.27
N HIS A 96 -7.14 -0.71 -3.04
CA HIS A 96 -8.14 -0.50 -4.08
C HIS A 96 -9.15 0.54 -3.61
N LYS A 97 -9.50 1.47 -4.49
CA LYS A 97 -10.57 2.43 -4.22
C LYS A 97 -11.89 1.69 -4.05
N ILE A 98 -12.68 2.14 -3.08
CA ILE A 98 -14.07 1.67 -2.95
C ILE A 98 -14.94 2.59 -3.78
N ASP A 99 -15.76 2.02 -4.66
CA ASP A 99 -16.66 2.79 -5.52
C ASP A 99 -17.82 3.32 -4.69
N GLN A 100 -17.79 4.62 -4.40
CA GLN A 100 -18.81 5.29 -3.62
C GLN A 100 -20.15 5.39 -4.37
N SER A 101 -20.14 5.30 -5.68
CA SER A 101 -21.36 5.40 -6.49
C SER A 101 -22.28 4.18 -6.30
N LEU A 102 -21.75 3.08 -5.79
CA LEU A 102 -22.53 1.86 -5.53
C LEU A 102 -23.25 1.88 -4.19
N LYS A 103 -23.05 2.90 -3.38
CA LYS A 103 -23.77 3.05 -2.12
C LYS A 103 -25.21 3.48 -2.38
N THR A 104 -26.10 2.72 -1.87
CA THR A 104 -27.52 3.05 -1.88
C THR A 104 -28.03 3.31 -0.49
#